data_991b67214278eefb9118d051434091c3
#
_entry.id   991b67214278eefb9118d051434091c3
#
_cell.length_a   1.000
_cell.length_b   1.000
_cell.length_c   1.000
_cell.angle_alpha   90.00
_cell.angle_beta   90.00
_cell.angle_gamma   90.00
#
_symmetry.space_group_name_H-M   'P 1'
#
loop_
_entity.id
_entity.type
_entity.pdbx_description
1 polymer ?
#
loop_
_entity_poly.entity_id
_entity_poly.type
_entity_poly.pdbx_seq_one_letter_code
_entity_poly.pdbx_strand_id
1 'polypeptide(L)'
;MAGISSRIFIQATVETGEGEASVTIQDAHTHIVRITENGRTVLEEPGLAGSPEDAGEATPLIHRYTLAQLREYALTVPAGEIAFIRRAFEMNLALCQAGLDSPKTTYARYLLAENGGQLISRDERATASLLCNGAIEARVLGLPQPAMSITGSGAHGIIATMPLYAAYRVQGYPEEKLLRAAALSYLVCMYIKEYSGKLSAFCGWAIAAGTGAACGLVLLRDG
;
A
#
# COMPACT_ATOMS: atom_id res chain seq x y z
N MET A 1 16.83 22.39 11.25
CA MET A 1 17.91 21.97 10.32
C MET A 1 17.97 23.00 9.21
N ALA A 2 18.95 23.87 9.27
CA ALA A 2 19.14 24.90 8.23
C ALA A 2 19.85 24.25 7.02
N GLY A 3 19.45 24.61 5.81
CA GLY A 3 20.13 24.18 4.57
C GLY A 3 19.60 22.90 3.90
N ILE A 4 18.51 22.28 4.40
CA ILE A 4 17.87 21.15 3.72
C ILE A 4 16.76 21.70 2.84
N SER A 5 16.90 21.57 1.53
CA SER A 5 15.90 21.96 0.52
C SER A 5 15.09 20.78 -0.05
N SER A 6 15.57 19.55 0.14
CA SER A 6 14.89 18.35 -0.36
C SER A 6 13.72 17.94 0.54
N ARG A 7 12.62 17.47 -0.08
CA ARG A 7 11.49 16.85 0.62
C ARG A 7 11.85 15.52 1.28
N ILE A 8 12.86 14.81 0.74
CA ILE A 8 13.37 13.56 1.26
C ILE A 8 14.81 13.83 1.70
N PHE A 9 15.03 13.76 3.00
CA PHE A 9 16.36 13.83 3.58
C PHE A 9 16.44 12.82 4.73
N ILE A 10 17.33 11.86 4.59
CA ILE A 10 17.60 10.84 5.62
C ILE A 10 19.10 10.81 5.83
N GLN A 11 19.53 10.96 7.08
CA GLN A 11 20.91 10.75 7.48
C GLN A 11 20.92 9.70 8.59
N ALA A 12 21.67 8.64 8.38
CA ALA A 12 21.90 7.59 9.36
C ALA A 12 23.39 7.54 9.68
N THR A 13 23.71 7.52 10.96
CA THR A 13 25.09 7.39 11.46
C THR A 13 25.18 6.21 12.40
N VAL A 14 26.22 5.41 12.26
CA VAL A 14 26.57 4.31 13.15
C VAL A 14 27.93 4.59 13.75
N GLU A 15 28.01 4.58 15.07
CA GLU A 15 29.25 4.68 15.84
C GLU A 15 29.55 3.36 16.53
N THR A 16 30.80 2.94 16.50
CA THR A 16 31.31 1.75 17.18
C THR A 16 32.61 2.09 17.92
N GLY A 17 33.12 1.17 18.72
CA GLY A 17 34.45 1.33 19.34
C GLY A 17 35.61 1.42 18.34
N GLU A 18 35.37 1.06 17.08
CA GLU A 18 36.39 1.04 16.01
C GLU A 18 36.26 2.25 15.05
N GLY A 19 35.13 2.98 15.08
CA GLY A 19 34.93 4.12 14.21
C GLY A 19 33.46 4.51 13.97
N GLU A 20 33.29 5.50 13.09
CA GLU A 20 31.99 6.05 12.69
C GLU A 20 31.77 5.90 11.17
N ALA A 21 30.55 5.58 10.79
CA ALA A 21 30.12 5.65 9.40
C ALA A 21 28.76 6.37 9.28
N SER A 22 28.59 7.18 8.23
CA SER A 22 27.35 7.88 7.97
C SER A 22 26.93 7.77 6.52
N VAL A 23 25.63 7.63 6.26
CA VAL A 23 25.01 7.64 4.93
C VAL A 23 23.95 8.71 4.88
N THR A 24 23.95 9.49 3.80
CA THR A 24 22.92 10.51 3.52
C THR A 24 22.17 10.15 2.24
N ILE A 25 20.85 10.09 2.32
CA ILE A 25 19.93 9.92 1.20
C ILE A 25 19.18 11.23 1.00
N GLN A 26 19.06 11.68 -0.25
CA GLN A 26 18.38 12.92 -0.58
C GLN A 26 17.57 12.78 -1.88
N ASP A 27 16.51 13.57 -2.03
CA ASP A 27 15.68 13.74 -3.22
C ASP A 27 14.82 12.51 -3.61
N ALA A 28 15.38 11.31 -3.55
CA ALA A 28 14.67 10.05 -3.73
C ALA A 28 15.11 9.03 -2.68
N HIS A 29 14.23 8.10 -2.29
CA HIS A 29 14.49 7.13 -1.20
C HIS A 29 15.67 6.18 -1.47
N THR A 30 16.13 6.07 -2.71
CA THR A 30 17.25 5.24 -3.12
C THR A 30 18.46 6.05 -3.58
N HIS A 31 18.38 7.39 -3.52
CA HIS A 31 19.47 8.27 -3.98
C HIS A 31 20.41 8.59 -2.81
N ILE A 32 21.50 7.82 -2.71
CA ILE A 32 22.56 8.05 -1.74
C ILE A 32 23.44 9.17 -2.30
N VAL A 33 23.46 10.31 -1.62
CA VAL A 33 24.26 11.48 -2.04
C VAL A 33 25.58 11.56 -1.30
N ARG A 34 25.73 10.95 -0.12
CA ARG A 34 26.96 11.02 0.64
C ARG A 34 27.15 9.79 1.53
N ILE A 35 28.39 9.29 1.55
CA ILE A 35 28.87 8.29 2.52
C ILE A 35 30.15 8.81 3.16
N THR A 36 30.23 8.74 4.48
CA THR A 36 31.48 9.06 5.22
C THR A 36 31.86 7.89 6.12
N GLU A 37 33.17 7.69 6.27
CA GLU A 37 33.78 6.74 7.20
C GLU A 37 34.89 7.46 7.99
N ASN A 38 34.77 7.48 9.30
CA ASN A 38 35.73 8.11 10.21
C ASN A 38 36.08 9.57 9.80
N GLY A 39 35.04 10.33 9.41
CA GLY A 39 35.18 11.71 8.94
C GLY A 39 35.68 11.87 7.51
N ARG A 40 36.06 10.78 6.84
CA ARG A 40 36.46 10.81 5.42
C ARG A 40 35.26 10.57 4.51
N THR A 41 35.08 11.41 3.50
CA THR A 41 34.08 11.21 2.46
C THR A 41 34.51 10.07 1.52
N VAL A 42 33.69 9.01 1.45
CA VAL A 42 33.86 7.83 0.59
C VAL A 42 33.08 7.99 -0.72
N LEU A 43 31.88 8.57 -0.62
CA LEU A 43 31.02 8.87 -1.75
C LEU A 43 30.46 10.29 -1.56
N GLU A 44 30.46 11.07 -2.64
CA GLU A 44 29.75 12.35 -2.72
C GLU A 44 29.18 12.50 -4.12
N GLU A 45 27.87 12.53 -4.21
CA GLU A 45 27.15 12.78 -5.45
C GLU A 45 26.34 14.07 -5.33
N PRO A 46 26.24 14.88 -6.39
CA PRO A 46 25.40 16.06 -6.38
C PRO A 46 23.94 15.62 -6.16
N GLY A 47 23.21 16.35 -5.32
CA GLY A 47 21.76 16.26 -5.27
C GLY A 47 21.19 16.46 -6.68
N LEU A 48 20.03 15.87 -6.94
CA LEU A 48 19.35 16.07 -8.22
C LEU A 48 19.14 17.58 -8.41
N ALA A 49 19.76 18.14 -9.45
CA ALA A 49 19.67 19.57 -9.74
C ALA A 49 18.22 19.94 -10.07
N GLY A 50 17.64 20.77 -9.24
CA GLY A 50 16.23 21.14 -9.27
C GLY A 50 15.40 20.19 -8.41
N SER A 51 14.66 20.74 -7.43
CA SER A 51 13.58 19.97 -6.84
C SER A 51 12.59 19.62 -7.96
N PRO A 52 11.84 18.50 -7.86
CA PRO A 52 10.78 18.19 -8.82
C PRO A 52 9.78 19.34 -9.06
N GLU A 53 9.82 20.39 -8.24
CA GLU A 53 9.04 21.63 -8.38
C GLU A 53 9.56 22.54 -9.49
N ASP A 54 10.85 22.48 -9.86
CA ASP A 54 11.48 23.34 -10.88
C ASP A 54 11.49 22.70 -12.28
N ALA A 55 11.42 21.38 -12.39
CA ALA A 55 11.05 20.68 -13.61
C ALA A 55 9.53 20.70 -13.63
N GLY A 56 8.89 21.59 -14.42
CA GLY A 56 7.43 21.67 -14.54
C GLY A 56 6.83 20.26 -14.56
N GLU A 57 6.31 19.80 -13.41
CA GLU A 57 5.91 18.42 -13.22
C GLU A 57 4.84 18.11 -14.26
N ALA A 58 5.19 17.26 -15.22
CA ALA A 58 4.19 16.76 -16.15
C ALA A 58 3.08 16.12 -15.30
N THR A 59 1.86 16.65 -15.42
CA THR A 59 0.69 16.13 -14.70
C THR A 59 0.72 14.60 -14.70
N PRO A 60 0.73 13.92 -13.53
CA PRO A 60 0.77 12.48 -13.47
C PRO A 60 -0.27 11.86 -14.39
N LEU A 61 0.07 10.79 -15.08
CA LEU A 61 -0.80 10.18 -16.07
C LEU A 61 -2.21 9.91 -15.51
N ILE A 62 -2.29 9.42 -14.28
CA ILE A 62 -3.57 9.11 -13.63
C ILE A 62 -4.45 10.35 -13.43
N HIS A 63 -3.86 11.54 -13.23
CA HIS A 63 -4.59 12.80 -13.05
C HIS A 63 -5.15 13.37 -14.34
N ARG A 64 -4.82 12.79 -15.51
CA ARG A 64 -5.42 13.16 -16.79
C ARG A 64 -6.81 12.56 -16.98
N TYR A 65 -7.23 11.67 -16.07
CA TYR A 65 -8.51 10.98 -16.13
C TYR A 65 -9.41 11.43 -14.98
N THR A 66 -10.70 11.53 -15.28
CA THR A 66 -11.74 11.77 -14.26
C THR A 66 -12.12 10.46 -13.56
N LEU A 67 -12.74 10.54 -12.38
CA LEU A 67 -13.28 9.37 -11.69
C LEU A 67 -14.26 8.58 -12.58
N ALA A 68 -15.08 9.27 -13.38
CA ALA A 68 -16.00 8.64 -14.32
C ALA A 68 -15.27 7.77 -15.35
N GLN A 69 -14.17 8.28 -15.92
CA GLN A 69 -13.34 7.54 -16.87
C GLN A 69 -12.62 6.35 -16.23
N LEU A 70 -12.14 6.49 -14.99
CA LEU A 70 -11.54 5.38 -14.25
C LEU A 70 -12.57 4.28 -13.95
N ARG A 71 -13.80 4.67 -13.61
CA ARG A 71 -14.92 3.73 -13.43
C ARG A 71 -15.29 3.05 -14.74
N GLU A 72 -15.41 3.79 -15.81
CA GLU A 72 -15.71 3.24 -17.15
C GLU A 72 -14.64 2.23 -17.58
N TYR A 73 -13.36 2.57 -17.41
CA TYR A 73 -12.26 1.64 -17.67
C TYR A 73 -12.42 0.34 -16.84
N ALA A 74 -12.65 0.43 -15.55
CA ALA A 74 -12.83 -0.74 -14.71
C ALA A 74 -14.01 -1.62 -15.15
N LEU A 75 -15.09 -1.02 -15.69
CA LEU A 75 -16.26 -1.73 -16.20
C LEU A 75 -16.05 -2.36 -17.58
N THR A 76 -15.23 -1.75 -18.45
CA THR A 76 -15.14 -2.11 -19.87
C THR A 76 -13.85 -2.83 -20.25
N VAL A 77 -12.79 -2.72 -19.44
CA VAL A 77 -11.53 -3.42 -19.70
C VAL A 77 -11.75 -4.93 -19.85
N PRO A 78 -11.14 -5.60 -20.82
CA PRO A 78 -11.23 -7.05 -20.96
C PRO A 78 -10.83 -7.75 -19.66
N ALA A 79 -11.65 -8.66 -19.15
CA ALA A 79 -11.41 -9.34 -17.86
C ALA A 79 -10.04 -10.02 -17.78
N GLY A 80 -9.52 -10.50 -18.91
CA GLY A 80 -8.19 -11.10 -19.01
C GLY A 80 -7.06 -10.13 -18.69
N GLU A 81 -7.21 -8.84 -18.99
CA GLU A 81 -6.17 -7.82 -18.73
C GLU A 81 -6.06 -7.47 -17.23
N ILE A 82 -7.13 -7.64 -16.47
CA ILE A 82 -7.14 -7.40 -15.01
C ILE A 82 -7.06 -8.70 -14.19
N ALA A 83 -6.96 -9.85 -14.84
CA ALA A 83 -6.92 -11.16 -14.17
C ALA A 83 -5.76 -11.31 -13.19
N PHE A 84 -4.63 -10.63 -13.42
CA PHE A 84 -3.47 -10.62 -12.51
C PHE A 84 -3.81 -10.11 -11.11
N ILE A 85 -4.88 -9.34 -10.93
CA ILE A 85 -5.33 -8.84 -9.62
C ILE A 85 -5.71 -9.98 -8.67
N ARG A 86 -6.06 -11.18 -9.17
CA ARG A 86 -6.28 -12.39 -8.33
C ARG A 86 -5.13 -12.62 -7.36
N ARG A 87 -3.91 -12.41 -7.83
CA ARG A 87 -2.72 -12.60 -7.02
C ARG A 87 -2.68 -11.73 -5.77
N ALA A 88 -3.30 -10.54 -5.82
CA ALA A 88 -3.39 -9.67 -4.66
C ALA A 88 -4.22 -10.30 -3.53
N PHE A 89 -5.34 -10.93 -3.88
CA PHE A 89 -6.18 -11.62 -2.91
C PHE A 89 -5.46 -12.83 -2.33
N GLU A 90 -4.86 -13.66 -3.18
CA GLU A 90 -4.11 -14.85 -2.77
C GLU A 90 -2.99 -14.51 -1.79
N MET A 91 -2.16 -13.51 -2.12
CA MET A 91 -1.04 -13.10 -1.28
C MET A 91 -1.51 -12.50 0.05
N ASN A 92 -2.51 -11.64 0.03
CA ASN A 92 -3.00 -10.98 1.24
C ASN A 92 -3.77 -11.96 2.15
N LEU A 93 -4.45 -12.96 1.59
CA LEU A 93 -5.05 -14.06 2.35
C LEU A 93 -3.99 -14.94 3.00
N ALA A 94 -2.94 -15.31 2.25
CA ALA A 94 -1.83 -16.09 2.79
C ALA A 94 -1.14 -15.35 3.95
N LEU A 95 -0.97 -14.03 3.83
CA LEU A 95 -0.43 -13.19 4.89
C LEU A 95 -1.35 -13.14 6.11
N CYS A 96 -2.67 -12.99 5.92
CA CYS A 96 -3.65 -13.04 7.00
C CYS A 96 -3.60 -14.40 7.72
N GLN A 97 -3.55 -15.50 6.97
CA GLN A 97 -3.44 -16.86 7.54
C GLN A 97 -2.16 -17.02 8.35
N ALA A 98 -1.01 -16.57 7.83
CA ALA A 98 0.25 -16.58 8.57
C ALA A 98 0.16 -15.77 9.88
N GLY A 99 -0.61 -14.67 9.86
CA GLY A 99 -0.93 -13.91 11.08
C GLY A 99 -1.71 -14.75 12.08
N LEU A 100 -2.76 -15.42 11.66
CA LEU A 100 -3.58 -16.25 12.53
C LEU A 100 -2.81 -17.43 13.13
N ASP A 101 -1.88 -18.00 12.38
CA ASP A 101 -1.06 -19.15 12.81
C ASP A 101 0.11 -18.73 13.71
N SER A 102 0.47 -17.44 13.72
CA SER A 102 1.61 -16.94 14.48
C SER A 102 1.29 -16.77 15.97
N PRO A 103 2.17 -17.24 16.88
CA PRO A 103 2.00 -16.95 18.31
C PRO A 103 2.24 -15.48 18.67
N LYS A 104 2.83 -14.70 17.75
CA LYS A 104 3.16 -13.28 17.97
C LYS A 104 1.96 -12.36 17.78
N THR A 105 0.94 -12.78 17.02
CA THR A 105 -0.27 -11.99 16.80
C THR A 105 -1.24 -12.15 17.95
N THR A 106 -1.93 -11.09 18.29
CA THR A 106 -2.97 -11.08 19.33
C THR A 106 -4.29 -10.57 18.79
N TYR A 107 -4.24 -9.49 18.01
CA TYR A 107 -5.43 -8.82 17.51
C TYR A 107 -6.14 -9.64 16.43
N ALA A 108 -5.40 -10.26 15.52
CA ALA A 108 -5.95 -11.15 14.51
C ALA A 108 -6.76 -12.32 15.13
N ARG A 109 -6.22 -12.93 16.18
CA ARG A 109 -6.91 -14.03 16.90
C ARG A 109 -8.14 -13.55 17.65
N TYR A 110 -8.08 -12.36 18.24
CA TYR A 110 -9.25 -11.74 18.86
C TYR A 110 -10.36 -11.53 17.84
N LEU A 111 -10.05 -10.94 16.67
CA LEU A 111 -11.01 -10.74 15.59
C LEU A 111 -11.55 -12.04 15.00
N LEU A 112 -10.74 -13.09 14.95
CA LEU A 112 -11.21 -14.42 14.54
C LEU A 112 -12.27 -14.96 15.51
N ALA A 113 -12.04 -14.82 16.81
CA ALA A 113 -13.01 -15.23 17.84
C ALA A 113 -14.32 -14.41 17.72
N GLU A 114 -14.23 -13.08 17.56
CA GLU A 114 -15.38 -12.20 17.33
C GLU A 114 -16.14 -12.55 16.03
N ASN A 115 -15.43 -13.05 15.02
CA ASN A 115 -16.02 -13.53 13.76
C ASN A 115 -16.55 -14.98 13.85
N GLY A 116 -16.77 -15.49 15.07
CA GLY A 116 -17.30 -16.84 15.31
C GLY A 116 -16.31 -17.96 14.99
N GLY A 117 -15.01 -17.71 15.05
CA GLY A 117 -13.97 -18.69 14.72
C GLY A 117 -13.85 -18.98 13.22
N GLN A 118 -14.50 -18.22 12.37
CA GLN A 118 -14.52 -18.41 10.91
C GLN A 118 -13.74 -17.29 10.21
N LEU A 119 -12.89 -17.65 9.25
CA LEU A 119 -12.21 -16.67 8.42
C LEU A 119 -13.21 -15.84 7.59
N ILE A 120 -14.23 -16.50 7.08
CA ILE A 120 -15.37 -15.89 6.37
C ILE A 120 -16.64 -16.29 7.13
N SER A 121 -17.32 -15.33 7.73
CA SER A 121 -18.62 -15.51 8.37
C SER A 121 -19.75 -14.93 7.51
N ARG A 122 -20.97 -14.90 8.02
CA ARG A 122 -22.09 -14.20 7.37
C ARG A 122 -22.06 -12.69 7.59
N ASP A 123 -21.26 -12.22 8.52
CA ASP A 123 -21.04 -10.79 8.78
C ASP A 123 -19.91 -10.26 7.88
N GLU A 124 -20.29 -9.51 6.85
CA GLU A 124 -19.35 -8.92 5.89
C GLU A 124 -18.36 -7.97 6.58
N ARG A 125 -18.83 -7.17 7.55
CA ARG A 125 -18.02 -6.19 8.25
C ARG A 125 -17.00 -6.87 9.16
N ALA A 126 -17.43 -7.86 9.95
CA ALA A 126 -16.53 -8.63 10.81
C ALA A 126 -15.50 -9.40 9.98
N THR A 127 -15.93 -10.00 8.88
CA THR A 127 -15.04 -10.68 7.92
C THR A 127 -14.02 -9.70 7.32
N ALA A 128 -14.44 -8.53 6.83
CA ALA A 128 -13.53 -7.51 6.29
C ALA A 128 -12.53 -7.03 7.33
N SER A 129 -12.99 -6.78 8.56
CA SER A 129 -12.13 -6.37 9.68
C SER A 129 -11.07 -7.42 9.98
N LEU A 130 -11.45 -8.69 10.07
CA LEU A 130 -10.52 -9.79 10.31
C LEU A 130 -9.48 -9.92 9.20
N LEU A 131 -9.91 -9.95 7.93
CA LEU A 131 -8.99 -10.11 6.79
C LEU A 131 -8.00 -8.96 6.69
N CYS A 132 -8.46 -7.71 6.86
CA CYS A 132 -7.59 -6.54 6.82
C CYS A 132 -6.60 -6.53 7.98
N ASN A 133 -7.11 -6.60 9.20
CA ASN A 133 -6.26 -6.44 10.38
C ASN A 133 -5.35 -7.65 10.60
N GLY A 134 -5.79 -8.87 10.28
CA GLY A 134 -4.95 -10.06 10.34
C GLY A 134 -3.75 -9.96 9.41
N ALA A 135 -3.96 -9.53 8.17
CA ALA A 135 -2.87 -9.32 7.23
C ALA A 135 -1.96 -8.14 7.64
N ILE A 136 -2.54 -7.04 8.16
CA ILE A 136 -1.76 -5.88 8.61
C ILE A 136 -0.92 -6.22 9.84
N GLU A 137 -1.49 -6.90 10.83
CA GLU A 137 -0.74 -7.30 12.04
C GLU A 137 0.44 -8.22 11.66
N ALA A 138 0.21 -9.21 10.79
CA ALA A 138 1.26 -10.09 10.29
C ALA A 138 2.39 -9.32 9.60
N ARG A 139 2.03 -8.35 8.75
CA ARG A 139 2.98 -7.49 8.07
C ARG A 139 3.78 -6.61 9.02
N VAL A 140 3.12 -5.98 10.00
CA VAL A 140 3.76 -5.07 10.98
C VAL A 140 4.71 -5.84 11.88
N LEU A 141 4.38 -7.07 12.23
CA LEU A 141 5.25 -7.95 13.00
C LEU A 141 6.40 -8.58 12.19
N GLY A 142 6.49 -8.26 10.89
CA GLY A 142 7.57 -8.74 10.03
C GLY A 142 7.52 -10.24 9.76
N LEU A 143 6.32 -10.85 9.67
CA LEU A 143 6.20 -12.24 9.27
C LEU A 143 6.68 -12.40 7.81
N PRO A 144 7.25 -13.57 7.45
CA PRO A 144 7.95 -13.77 6.17
C PRO A 144 7.05 -13.82 4.94
N GLN A 145 5.74 -13.74 5.10
CA GLN A 145 4.78 -13.72 3.97
C GLN A 145 4.72 -12.34 3.33
N PRO A 146 4.76 -12.25 1.99
CA PRO A 146 4.66 -10.98 1.30
C PRO A 146 3.24 -10.41 1.35
N ALA A 147 3.13 -9.07 1.39
CA ALA A 147 1.89 -8.35 1.12
C ALA A 147 1.88 -7.87 -0.33
N MET A 148 0.79 -8.03 -1.04
CA MET A 148 0.62 -7.32 -2.31
C MET A 148 0.56 -5.82 -2.02
N SER A 149 1.44 -5.07 -2.65
CA SER A 149 1.51 -3.62 -2.45
C SER A 149 0.88 -2.86 -3.61
N ILE A 150 0.36 -1.67 -3.30
CA ILE A 150 0.07 -0.65 -4.31
C ILE A 150 0.70 0.67 -3.85
N THR A 151 1.19 1.45 -4.78
CA THR A 151 1.86 2.74 -4.51
C THR A 151 3.03 2.64 -3.52
N GLY A 152 3.73 1.50 -3.52
CA GLY A 152 4.87 1.23 -2.62
C GLY A 152 4.48 0.83 -1.19
N SER A 153 3.21 0.56 -0.90
CA SER A 153 2.73 0.20 0.44
C SER A 153 1.90 -1.09 0.43
N GLY A 154 2.35 -2.09 1.19
CA GLY A 154 1.58 -3.32 1.43
C GLY A 154 0.28 -3.07 2.20
N ALA A 155 0.26 -2.10 3.14
CA ALA A 155 -0.97 -1.75 3.84
C ALA A 155 -2.03 -1.16 2.89
N HIS A 156 -1.62 -0.36 1.91
CA HIS A 156 -2.55 0.12 0.87
C HIS A 156 -3.12 -1.04 0.05
N GLY A 157 -2.29 -1.99 -0.36
CA GLY A 157 -2.75 -3.15 -1.12
C GLY A 157 -3.72 -4.05 -0.34
N ILE A 158 -3.49 -4.23 0.96
CA ILE A 158 -4.39 -4.98 1.84
C ILE A 158 -5.74 -4.28 1.95
N ILE A 159 -5.76 -2.99 2.31
CA ILE A 159 -7.00 -2.24 2.56
C ILE A 159 -7.77 -1.99 1.27
N ALA A 160 -7.09 -1.79 0.15
CA ALA A 160 -7.74 -1.61 -1.14
C ALA A 160 -8.44 -2.89 -1.66
N THR A 161 -8.14 -4.07 -1.12
CA THR A 161 -8.63 -5.35 -1.66
C THR A 161 -9.42 -6.20 -0.67
N MET A 162 -9.00 -6.31 0.58
CA MET A 162 -9.61 -7.27 1.52
C MET A 162 -11.08 -6.98 1.86
N PRO A 163 -11.54 -5.73 1.98
CA PRO A 163 -12.98 -5.45 2.13
C PRO A 163 -13.81 -5.91 0.94
N LEU A 164 -13.26 -5.76 -0.28
CA LEU A 164 -13.93 -6.22 -1.51
C LEU A 164 -14.02 -7.75 -1.54
N TYR A 165 -12.96 -8.42 -1.12
CA TYR A 165 -12.94 -9.88 -1.02
C TYR A 165 -13.94 -10.39 0.02
N ALA A 166 -14.05 -9.72 1.17
CA ALA A 166 -15.05 -10.05 2.18
C ALA A 166 -16.48 -9.97 1.61
N ALA A 167 -16.81 -8.83 0.97
CA ALA A 167 -18.11 -8.64 0.33
C ALA A 167 -18.37 -9.71 -0.75
N TYR A 168 -17.39 -9.97 -1.62
CA TYR A 168 -17.47 -11.01 -2.64
C TYR A 168 -17.82 -12.38 -2.05
N ARG A 169 -17.13 -12.80 -0.98
CA ARG A 169 -17.30 -14.12 -0.36
C ARG A 169 -18.61 -14.23 0.40
N VAL A 170 -19.00 -13.19 1.11
CA VAL A 170 -20.20 -13.18 1.95
C VAL A 170 -21.48 -13.08 1.10
N GLN A 171 -21.46 -12.25 0.07
CA GLN A 171 -22.62 -12.00 -0.78
C GLN A 171 -22.70 -12.93 -2.00
N GLY A 172 -21.62 -13.66 -2.31
CA GLY A 172 -21.59 -14.58 -3.46
C GLY A 172 -21.54 -13.89 -4.82
N TYR A 173 -20.89 -12.73 -4.92
CA TYR A 173 -20.72 -12.04 -6.21
C TYR A 173 -19.86 -12.84 -7.18
N PRO A 174 -20.01 -12.67 -8.51
CA PRO A 174 -19.10 -13.25 -9.49
C PRO A 174 -17.67 -12.69 -9.34
N GLU A 175 -16.67 -13.54 -9.61
CA GLU A 175 -15.26 -13.14 -9.53
C GLU A 175 -14.92 -11.95 -10.44
N GLU A 176 -15.51 -11.90 -11.63
CA GLU A 176 -15.29 -10.77 -12.54
C GLU A 176 -15.70 -9.45 -11.92
N LYS A 177 -16.81 -9.39 -11.19
CA LYS A 177 -17.22 -8.19 -10.45
C LYS A 177 -16.18 -7.80 -9.39
N LEU A 178 -15.63 -8.78 -8.68
CA LEU A 178 -14.56 -8.54 -7.70
C LEU A 178 -13.31 -7.92 -8.37
N LEU A 179 -12.88 -8.48 -9.49
CA LEU A 179 -11.69 -7.98 -10.21
C LEU A 179 -11.89 -6.54 -10.70
N ARG A 180 -13.07 -6.24 -11.25
CA ARG A 180 -13.44 -4.88 -11.70
C ARG A 180 -13.50 -3.88 -10.54
N ALA A 181 -14.09 -4.28 -9.43
CA ALA A 181 -14.14 -3.48 -8.21
C ALA A 181 -12.73 -3.21 -7.64
N ALA A 182 -11.86 -4.22 -7.65
CA ALA A 182 -10.48 -4.06 -7.21
C ALA A 182 -9.65 -3.18 -8.17
N ALA A 183 -9.87 -3.28 -9.48
CA ALA A 183 -9.25 -2.38 -10.45
C ALA A 183 -9.62 -0.91 -10.17
N LEU A 184 -10.90 -0.61 -9.96
CA LEU A 184 -11.32 0.75 -9.59
C LEU A 184 -10.73 1.18 -8.25
N SER A 185 -10.73 0.30 -7.24
CA SER A 185 -10.13 0.58 -5.94
C SER A 185 -8.66 0.97 -6.06
N TYR A 186 -7.89 0.25 -6.86
CA TYR A 186 -6.49 0.54 -7.12
C TYR A 186 -6.29 1.86 -7.86
N LEU A 187 -7.06 2.13 -8.90
CA LEU A 187 -6.97 3.37 -9.67
C LEU A 187 -7.26 4.59 -8.79
N VAL A 188 -8.29 4.53 -7.94
CA VAL A 188 -8.60 5.62 -7.00
C VAL A 188 -7.52 5.78 -5.94
N CYS A 189 -7.00 4.69 -5.40
CA CYS A 189 -5.89 4.72 -4.45
C CYS A 189 -4.64 5.38 -5.08
N MET A 190 -4.28 5.01 -6.30
CA MET A 190 -3.18 5.61 -7.05
C MET A 190 -3.40 7.10 -7.29
N TYR A 191 -4.60 7.47 -7.73
CA TYR A 191 -4.98 8.87 -7.99
C TYR A 191 -4.73 9.76 -6.77
N ILE A 192 -5.20 9.33 -5.60
CA ILE A 192 -5.02 10.08 -4.36
C ILE A 192 -3.55 10.09 -3.92
N LYS A 193 -2.83 8.98 -4.10
CA LYS A 193 -1.43 8.88 -3.70
C LYS A 193 -0.49 9.75 -4.52
N GLU A 194 -0.80 10.03 -5.76
CA GLU A 194 0.00 10.95 -6.57
C GLU A 194 -0.03 12.39 -6.03
N TYR A 195 -1.12 12.82 -5.36
CA TYR A 195 -1.15 14.10 -4.65
C TYR A 195 -0.35 14.11 -3.36
N SER A 196 -0.33 13.00 -2.62
CA SER A 196 0.31 12.94 -1.30
C SER A 196 1.78 12.51 -1.35
N GLY A 197 2.27 12.07 -2.51
CA GLY A 197 3.59 11.49 -2.67
C GLY A 197 3.72 10.08 -2.08
N LYS A 198 4.87 9.45 -2.29
CA LYS A 198 5.14 8.06 -1.84
C LYS A 198 5.14 7.95 -0.32
N LEU A 199 5.75 8.92 0.37
CA LEU A 199 5.65 9.08 1.83
C LEU A 199 4.91 10.38 2.13
N SER A 200 3.96 10.33 3.05
CA SER A 200 3.15 11.47 3.45
C SER A 200 3.12 11.61 4.97
N ALA A 201 2.92 12.83 5.45
CA ALA A 201 2.84 13.14 6.87
C ALA A 201 1.56 12.57 7.53
N PHE A 202 0.60 12.14 6.73
CA PHE A 202 -0.63 11.48 7.19
C PHE A 202 -0.70 10.02 6.71
N CYS A 203 -1.50 9.22 7.40
CA CYS A 203 -1.65 7.81 7.07
C CYS A 203 -2.50 7.62 5.79
N GLY A 204 -1.83 7.34 4.67
CA GLY A 204 -2.46 7.19 3.35
C GLY A 204 -3.40 5.98 3.21
N TRP A 205 -3.29 4.99 4.10
CA TRP A 205 -4.14 3.78 4.02
C TRP A 205 -5.62 4.09 4.30
N ALA A 206 -5.93 5.00 5.24
CA ALA A 206 -7.32 5.41 5.47
C ALA A 206 -7.83 6.28 4.32
N ILE A 207 -7.03 7.27 3.89
CA ILE A 207 -7.48 8.28 2.92
C ILE A 207 -7.43 7.74 1.49
N ALA A 208 -6.33 7.13 1.06
CA ALA A 208 -6.19 6.66 -0.31
C ALA A 208 -6.78 5.26 -0.51
N ALA A 209 -6.31 4.26 0.25
CA ALA A 209 -6.76 2.89 0.08
C ALA A 209 -8.20 2.69 0.58
N GLY A 210 -8.59 3.33 1.69
CA GLY A 210 -9.95 3.29 2.20
C GLY A 210 -10.96 3.93 1.24
N THR A 211 -10.64 5.08 0.63
CA THR A 211 -11.49 5.70 -0.40
C THR A 211 -11.57 4.80 -1.64
N GLY A 212 -10.44 4.22 -2.07
CA GLY A 212 -10.43 3.26 -3.16
C GLY A 212 -11.33 2.05 -2.88
N ALA A 213 -11.21 1.45 -1.69
CA ALA A 213 -12.06 0.33 -1.27
C ALA A 213 -13.55 0.72 -1.24
N ALA A 214 -13.88 1.92 -0.76
CA ALA A 214 -15.26 2.40 -0.77
C ALA A 214 -15.83 2.52 -2.18
N CYS A 215 -15.08 3.11 -3.12
CA CYS A 215 -15.46 3.17 -4.54
C CYS A 215 -15.63 1.76 -5.14
N GLY A 216 -14.71 0.85 -4.83
CA GLY A 216 -14.79 -0.54 -5.26
C GLY A 216 -16.02 -1.27 -4.69
N LEU A 217 -16.35 -1.07 -3.41
CA LEU A 217 -17.54 -1.66 -2.80
C LEU A 217 -18.85 -1.15 -3.44
N VAL A 218 -18.94 0.14 -3.77
CA VAL A 218 -20.08 0.69 -4.51
C VAL A 218 -20.20 0.00 -5.87
N LEU A 219 -19.08 -0.06 -6.63
CA LEU A 219 -19.09 -0.73 -7.94
C LEU A 219 -19.47 -2.22 -7.84
N LEU A 220 -18.98 -2.93 -6.81
CA LEU A 220 -19.27 -4.36 -6.59
C LEU A 220 -20.76 -4.60 -6.34
N ARG A 221 -21.45 -3.66 -5.67
CA ARG A 221 -22.86 -3.80 -5.31
C ARG A 221 -23.79 -3.33 -6.42
N ASP A 222 -23.52 -2.18 -7.02
CA ASP A 222 -24.42 -1.46 -7.92
C ASP A 222 -23.98 -1.55 -9.39
N GLY A 223 -22.76 -2.04 -9.65
CA GLY A 223 -22.12 -2.06 -10.98
C GLY A 223 -22.56 -3.18 -11.91
#